data_2cdc9baaadeb64764957d88b89202d5d
#
_entry.id   2cdc9baaadeb64764957d88b89202d5d
#
_cell.length_a   1.000
_cell.length_b   1.000
_cell.length_c   1.000
_cell.angle_alpha   90.00
_cell.angle_beta   90.00
_cell.angle_gamma   90.00
#
_symmetry.space_group_name_H-M   'P 1'
#
loop_
_entity.id
_entity.type
_entity.pdbx_description
1 polymer ?
#
loop_
_entity_poly.entity_id
_entity_poly.type
_entity_poly.pdbx_seq_one_letter_code
_entity_poly.pdbx_strand_id
1 'polypeptide(L)'
;MAAPTAANWDASTVSSALKEYYSRSGIKDTCYSQSTLCLLNPAKFNIKKTPVSGSQFVSPIQYAASGGLGMTVTTANASAKEAEILRWVVTPKKVYKKDNISTDLLYSATGDPAGAFFNASQKIIDKARVDLAVELERRLFGAGTGQIGTVSSVSGTVVTLTNAADARNFEVGMSITDTVAGTNITQVTAVNRSAGTVTVVATTGIDTLNDSIYRYGFATLSTAGVQGLQKQFPTTRTSANTVHTIDQSTDWNRLAGTHVDATGASPYEAVTEGVMQAKAEGGDPTHLIMSFEDLSALMNDGQGQKMYSVGDPLQIGAKIIEIAVPDGGLVKVLGSAFCPASTIYALNQPDLELVHWGSELMNIQNNDGSILHYSDTDDVWNVRQLAMFDLIVNTPAKHAVITL
;
A
#
# COMPACT_ATOMS: atom_id res chain seq x y z
N MET A 1 -28.98 71.09 10.41
CA MET A 1 -27.92 70.10 9.89
C MET A 1 -27.57 69.23 11.05
N ALA A 2 -27.86 67.90 10.91
CA ALA A 2 -27.42 66.93 11.90
C ALA A 2 -25.90 66.68 11.71
N ALA A 3 -25.16 66.75 12.81
CA ALA A 3 -23.72 66.42 12.76
C ALA A 3 -23.48 65.02 12.22
N PRO A 4 -22.50 64.80 11.36
CA PRO A 4 -22.19 63.46 10.91
C PRO A 4 -21.77 62.65 12.13
N THR A 5 -22.45 61.54 12.35
CA THR A 5 -22.07 60.52 13.35
C THR A 5 -20.70 60.02 12.98
N ALA A 6 -19.70 60.22 13.81
CA ALA A 6 -18.36 59.67 13.62
C ALA A 6 -18.48 58.14 13.58
N ALA A 7 -18.17 57.52 12.44
CA ALA A 7 -18.10 56.09 12.34
C ALA A 7 -16.96 55.60 13.25
N ASN A 8 -17.30 54.86 14.28
CA ASN A 8 -16.30 54.24 15.14
C ASN A 8 -15.54 53.20 14.33
N TRP A 9 -14.21 53.29 14.38
CA TRP A 9 -13.32 52.27 13.80
C TRP A 9 -13.34 51.05 14.71
N ASP A 10 -14.17 50.09 14.37
CA ASP A 10 -14.17 48.77 15.04
C ASP A 10 -13.63 47.67 14.14
N ALA A 11 -13.39 46.48 14.69
CA ALA A 11 -12.84 45.38 13.98
C ALA A 11 -13.72 44.89 12.80
N SER A 12 -15.05 45.20 12.84
CA SER A 12 -15.98 44.83 11.77
C SER A 12 -15.88 45.75 10.56
N THR A 13 -15.62 47.05 10.80
CA THR A 13 -15.52 48.07 9.75
C THR A 13 -14.15 48.06 9.05
N VAL A 14 -13.09 47.60 9.72
CA VAL A 14 -11.74 47.56 9.18
C VAL A 14 -11.27 46.13 8.90
N SER A 15 -12.12 45.11 8.98
CA SER A 15 -11.77 43.72 8.79
C SER A 15 -11.09 43.43 7.43
N SER A 16 -11.52 44.15 6.38
CA SER A 16 -10.91 44.05 5.04
C SER A 16 -9.52 44.69 4.93
N ALA A 17 -9.17 45.59 5.86
CA ALA A 17 -7.87 46.23 5.90
C ALA A 17 -6.91 45.60 6.92
N LEU A 18 -7.43 44.73 7.78
CA LEU A 18 -6.60 43.97 8.72
C LEU A 18 -5.90 42.81 8.00
N LYS A 19 -4.60 42.75 8.13
CA LYS A 19 -3.81 41.62 7.63
C LYS A 19 -4.15 40.37 8.44
N GLU A 20 -4.60 39.32 7.79
CA GLU A 20 -4.79 38.02 8.43
C GLU A 20 -3.46 37.53 8.98
N TYR A 21 -3.48 37.06 10.23
CA TYR A 21 -2.29 36.47 10.83
C TYR A 21 -2.27 34.96 10.60
N TYR A 22 -1.34 34.52 9.79
CA TYR A 22 -1.12 33.10 9.55
C TYR A 22 -0.01 32.53 10.45
N SER A 23 -0.16 31.30 10.88
CA SER A 23 0.84 30.61 11.66
C SER A 23 2.13 30.46 10.85
N ARG A 24 3.29 30.79 11.45
CA ARG A 24 4.60 30.62 10.82
C ARG A 24 4.95 29.16 10.46
N SER A 25 4.24 28.19 11.05
CA SER A 25 4.42 26.76 10.72
C SER A 25 3.85 26.37 9.34
N GLY A 26 3.21 27.31 8.63
CA GLY A 26 2.60 27.07 7.33
C GLY A 26 1.36 26.17 7.40
N ILE A 27 0.98 25.58 6.28
CA ILE A 27 -0.15 24.66 6.16
C ILE A 27 0.17 23.37 6.90
N LYS A 28 -0.71 22.96 7.82
CA LYS A 28 -0.61 21.68 8.49
C LYS A 28 -1.27 20.61 7.60
N ASP A 29 -0.53 19.56 7.28
CA ASP A 29 -1.05 18.44 6.52
C ASP A 29 -1.74 17.43 7.47
N THR A 30 -3.00 17.13 7.20
CA THR A 30 -3.80 16.13 7.93
C THR A 30 -3.98 14.83 7.15
N CYS A 31 -3.41 14.74 5.95
CA CYS A 31 -3.45 13.54 5.14
C CYS A 31 -2.45 12.48 5.65
N TYR A 32 -2.43 11.33 5.00
CA TYR A 32 -1.44 10.30 5.30
C TYR A 32 -0.02 10.84 5.14
N SER A 33 0.84 10.52 6.10
CA SER A 33 2.25 10.91 6.15
C SER A 33 3.16 9.68 5.95
N GLN A 34 4.45 9.90 5.81
CA GLN A 34 5.44 8.80 5.73
C GLN A 34 5.40 7.88 6.96
N SER A 35 4.95 8.37 8.11
CA SER A 35 4.82 7.54 9.32
C SER A 35 3.75 6.45 9.20
N THR A 36 2.77 6.60 8.31
CA THR A 36 1.73 5.58 8.06
C THR A 36 2.24 4.42 7.20
N LEU A 37 3.32 4.62 6.46
CA LEU A 37 3.93 3.57 5.63
C LEU A 37 4.51 2.46 6.51
N CYS A 38 4.35 1.22 6.07
CA CYS A 38 4.87 0.02 6.70
C CYS A 38 5.99 -0.60 5.84
N LEU A 39 5.66 -1.07 4.64
CA LEU A 39 6.58 -1.75 3.74
C LEU A 39 7.65 -0.83 3.13
N LEU A 40 7.28 0.41 2.83
CA LEU A 40 8.20 1.40 2.25
C LEU A 40 8.96 2.22 3.29
N ASN A 41 8.67 2.03 4.58
CA ASN A 41 9.37 2.72 5.67
C ASN A 41 10.54 1.88 6.20
N PRO A 42 11.81 2.26 5.92
CA PRO A 42 12.97 1.48 6.33
C PRO A 42 13.12 1.30 7.86
N ALA A 43 12.50 2.20 8.65
CA ALA A 43 12.53 2.11 10.10
C ALA A 43 11.60 1.01 10.66
N LYS A 44 10.57 0.61 9.88
CA LYS A 44 9.63 -0.44 10.26
C LYS A 44 9.95 -1.76 9.56
N PHE A 45 9.95 -1.72 8.23
CA PHE A 45 10.21 -2.88 7.40
C PHE A 45 11.18 -2.49 6.27
N ASN A 46 12.38 -3.05 6.29
CA ASN A 46 13.41 -2.71 5.31
C ASN A 46 13.38 -3.70 4.15
N ILE A 47 12.46 -3.48 3.20
CA ILE A 47 12.42 -4.28 1.98
C ILE A 47 13.65 -3.99 1.11
N LYS A 48 14.27 -5.05 0.57
CA LYS A 48 15.40 -4.91 -0.35
C LYS A 48 14.94 -4.24 -1.63
N LYS A 49 15.60 -3.15 -2.02
CA LYS A 49 15.34 -2.44 -3.27
C LYS A 49 16.44 -2.75 -4.26
N THR A 50 16.08 -3.29 -5.42
CA THR A 50 17.04 -3.68 -6.46
C THR A 50 16.80 -2.86 -7.71
N PRO A 51 17.74 -1.96 -8.08
CA PRO A 51 17.68 -1.26 -9.34
C PRO A 51 17.99 -2.23 -10.50
N VAL A 52 17.17 -2.17 -11.53
CA VAL A 52 17.29 -3.01 -12.72
C VAL A 52 17.27 -2.16 -13.97
N SER A 53 18.02 -2.59 -14.98
CA SER A 53 17.99 -2.03 -16.33
C SER A 53 17.47 -3.08 -17.32
N GLY A 54 16.85 -2.65 -18.41
CA GLY A 54 16.30 -3.53 -19.44
C GLY A 54 14.78 -3.65 -19.39
N SER A 55 14.23 -4.50 -20.22
CA SER A 55 12.79 -4.64 -20.39
C SER A 55 12.13 -5.55 -19.34
N GLN A 56 12.89 -6.47 -18.76
CA GLN A 56 12.39 -7.48 -17.82
C GLN A 56 13.48 -7.83 -16.81
N PHE A 57 13.06 -8.22 -15.61
CA PHE A 57 13.91 -8.86 -14.61
C PHE A 57 13.53 -10.34 -14.53
N VAL A 58 14.53 -11.23 -14.57
CA VAL A 58 14.32 -12.68 -14.52
C VAL A 58 15.05 -13.25 -13.31
N SER A 59 14.30 -13.91 -12.42
CA SER A 59 14.85 -14.64 -11.26
C SER A 59 14.49 -16.11 -11.36
N PRO A 60 15.46 -17.04 -11.37
CA PRO A 60 15.19 -18.47 -11.36
C PRO A 60 14.77 -18.93 -9.96
N ILE A 61 13.80 -19.85 -9.90
CA ILE A 61 13.36 -20.53 -8.68
C ILE A 61 13.34 -22.04 -8.92
N GLN A 62 13.95 -22.80 -8.03
CA GLN A 62 13.82 -24.25 -7.99
C GLN A 62 12.67 -24.61 -7.05
N TYR A 63 11.60 -25.21 -7.57
CA TYR A 63 10.44 -25.58 -6.75
C TYR A 63 10.32 -27.09 -6.50
N ALA A 64 10.93 -27.92 -7.34
CA ALA A 64 10.91 -29.36 -7.16
C ALA A 64 12.32 -29.92 -7.03
N ALA A 65 12.46 -30.93 -6.17
CA ALA A 65 13.71 -31.61 -5.97
C ALA A 65 14.00 -32.57 -7.15
N SER A 66 15.28 -32.87 -7.35
CA SER A 66 15.69 -33.93 -8.28
C SER A 66 15.25 -35.31 -7.76
N GLY A 67 14.92 -36.20 -8.69
CA GLY A 67 14.70 -37.61 -8.40
C GLY A 67 16.02 -38.38 -8.21
N GLY A 68 15.95 -39.68 -8.30
CA GLY A 68 17.16 -40.52 -8.27
C GLY A 68 17.52 -41.10 -6.90
N LEU A 69 16.60 -41.04 -5.93
CA LEU A 69 16.75 -41.68 -4.63
C LEU A 69 16.28 -43.14 -4.70
N GLY A 70 17.11 -44.09 -4.24
CA GLY A 70 16.76 -45.49 -4.16
C GLY A 70 17.74 -46.26 -3.29
N MET A 71 17.31 -47.38 -2.72
CA MET A 71 18.18 -48.28 -1.92
C MET A 71 19.15 -49.07 -2.77
N THR A 72 18.93 -49.15 -4.09
CA THR A 72 19.83 -49.79 -5.04
C THR A 72 20.11 -48.84 -6.21
N VAL A 73 21.24 -49.01 -6.89
CA VAL A 73 21.60 -48.23 -8.08
C VAL A 73 20.51 -48.30 -9.15
N THR A 74 19.93 -49.49 -9.33
CA THR A 74 18.87 -49.71 -10.33
C THR A 74 17.62 -48.93 -10.01
N THR A 75 17.18 -48.91 -8.75
CA THR A 75 16.00 -48.11 -8.32
C THR A 75 16.27 -46.61 -8.36
N ALA A 76 17.48 -46.20 -8.01
CA ALA A 76 17.89 -44.80 -8.12
C ALA A 76 17.91 -44.30 -9.58
N ASN A 77 18.46 -45.12 -10.49
CA ASN A 77 18.45 -44.76 -11.91
C ASN A 77 17.04 -44.74 -12.52
N ALA A 78 16.16 -45.66 -12.10
CA ALA A 78 14.78 -45.71 -12.59
C ALA A 78 13.94 -44.51 -12.16
N SER A 79 14.27 -43.89 -11.02
CA SER A 79 13.61 -42.70 -10.48
C SER A 79 14.37 -41.39 -10.75
N ALA A 80 15.47 -41.44 -11.50
CA ALA A 80 16.27 -40.27 -11.81
C ALA A 80 15.46 -39.23 -12.59
N LYS A 81 15.36 -38.03 -12.04
CA LYS A 81 14.70 -36.87 -12.64
C LYS A 81 15.51 -35.62 -12.31
N GLU A 82 15.65 -34.73 -13.26
CA GLU A 82 16.26 -33.44 -13.04
C GLU A 82 15.41 -32.57 -12.11
N ALA A 83 16.04 -31.65 -11.40
CA ALA A 83 15.33 -30.63 -10.60
C ALA A 83 14.54 -29.70 -11.51
N GLU A 84 13.33 -29.39 -11.13
CA GLU A 84 12.50 -28.46 -11.90
C GLU A 84 12.78 -27.01 -11.46
N ILE A 85 13.18 -26.19 -12.46
CA ILE A 85 13.49 -24.78 -12.29
C ILE A 85 12.48 -23.97 -13.10
N LEU A 86 11.80 -23.06 -12.43
CA LEU A 86 10.93 -22.05 -13.04
C LEU A 86 11.62 -20.70 -13.03
N ARG A 87 11.09 -19.74 -13.78
CA ARG A 87 11.62 -18.38 -13.87
C ARG A 87 10.52 -17.36 -13.61
N TRP A 88 10.70 -16.56 -12.57
CA TRP A 88 9.92 -15.35 -12.40
C TRP A 88 10.32 -14.35 -13.49
N VAL A 89 9.37 -13.93 -14.31
CA VAL A 89 9.59 -12.88 -15.31
C VAL A 89 8.82 -11.66 -14.86
N VAL A 90 9.54 -10.70 -14.32
CA VAL A 90 8.98 -9.46 -13.78
C VAL A 90 9.08 -8.36 -14.82
N THR A 91 7.95 -7.73 -15.13
CA THR A 91 7.86 -6.60 -16.05
C THR A 91 7.57 -5.31 -15.29
N PRO A 92 8.16 -4.15 -15.68
CA PRO A 92 7.95 -2.91 -14.95
C PRO A 92 6.48 -2.47 -14.99
N LYS A 93 5.94 -2.17 -13.83
CA LYS A 93 4.63 -1.54 -13.68
C LYS A 93 4.83 -0.06 -13.41
N LYS A 94 4.08 0.79 -14.13
CA LYS A 94 4.28 2.24 -14.11
C LYS A 94 3.17 2.90 -13.30
N VAL A 95 3.55 3.79 -12.40
CA VAL A 95 2.64 4.67 -11.66
C VAL A 95 3.10 6.10 -11.84
N TYR A 96 2.22 6.94 -12.33
CA TYR A 96 2.49 8.36 -12.54
C TYR A 96 1.74 9.20 -11.52
N LYS A 97 2.40 10.21 -10.99
CA LYS A 97 1.80 11.31 -10.24
C LYS A 97 2.14 12.61 -10.97
N LYS A 98 1.11 13.41 -11.27
CA LYS A 98 1.25 14.73 -11.86
C LYS A 98 0.51 15.73 -10.98
N ASP A 99 1.20 16.78 -10.59
CA ASP A 99 0.63 17.92 -9.89
C ASP A 99 0.89 19.19 -10.68
N ASN A 100 -0.07 20.11 -10.65
CA ASN A 100 -0.03 21.39 -11.36
C ASN A 100 0.13 22.52 -10.36
N ILE A 101 1.00 23.47 -10.67
CA ILE A 101 1.23 24.69 -9.91
C ILE A 101 0.90 25.86 -10.84
N SER A 102 -0.07 26.72 -10.47
CA SER A 102 -0.38 27.88 -11.29
C SER A 102 0.80 28.87 -11.31
N THR A 103 1.01 29.50 -12.46
CA THR A 103 2.05 30.52 -12.65
C THR A 103 1.85 31.69 -11.71
N ASP A 104 0.61 32.12 -11.48
CA ASP A 104 0.25 33.18 -10.53
C ASP A 104 0.71 32.87 -9.09
N LEU A 105 0.59 31.61 -8.67
CA LEU A 105 1.07 31.19 -7.34
C LEU A 105 2.59 31.28 -7.24
N LEU A 106 3.31 30.93 -8.29
CA LEU A 106 4.77 31.04 -8.33
C LEU A 106 5.22 32.51 -8.29
N TYR A 107 4.60 33.37 -9.08
CA TYR A 107 4.94 34.80 -9.10
C TYR A 107 4.59 35.49 -7.78
N SER A 108 3.43 35.19 -7.18
CA SER A 108 3.05 35.75 -5.89
C SER A 108 3.94 35.31 -4.74
N ALA A 109 4.56 34.12 -4.86
CA ALA A 109 5.52 33.59 -3.89
C ALA A 109 6.95 34.15 -4.05
N THR A 110 7.30 34.73 -5.21
CA THR A 110 8.67 35.14 -5.53
C THR A 110 8.94 36.62 -5.16
N GLY A 111 7.90 37.44 -4.96
CA GLY A 111 8.03 38.91 -4.87
C GLY A 111 8.59 39.44 -3.55
N ASP A 112 8.45 38.77 -2.42
CA ASP A 112 8.94 39.18 -1.11
C ASP A 112 9.20 37.97 -0.20
N PRO A 113 10.45 37.70 0.20
CA PRO A 113 10.77 36.61 1.12
C PRO A 113 10.07 36.75 2.50
N ALA A 114 9.71 37.97 2.90
CA ALA A 114 8.98 38.22 4.13
C ALA A 114 7.46 38.09 3.94
N GLY A 115 6.95 38.23 2.72
CA GLY A 115 5.55 38.08 2.33
C GLY A 115 5.16 36.71 1.84
N ALA A 116 6.11 35.93 1.34
CA ALA A 116 5.91 34.54 0.96
C ALA A 116 5.71 33.69 2.21
N PHE A 117 4.45 33.42 2.52
CA PHE A 117 4.04 32.71 3.72
C PHE A 117 4.67 31.31 3.86
N PHE A 118 4.97 30.66 2.74
CA PHE A 118 5.68 29.38 2.64
C PHE A 118 6.22 29.20 1.21
N ASN A 119 7.23 28.35 1.06
CA ASN A 119 7.66 27.93 -0.26
C ASN A 119 6.65 26.95 -0.86
N ALA A 120 5.66 27.48 -1.61
CA ALA A 120 4.54 26.73 -2.15
C ALA A 120 5.00 25.59 -3.04
N SER A 121 5.98 25.84 -3.93
CA SER A 121 6.48 24.82 -4.86
C SER A 121 7.16 23.67 -4.12
N GLN A 122 7.97 23.95 -3.11
CA GLN A 122 8.63 22.89 -2.32
C GLN A 122 7.60 22.03 -1.58
N LYS A 123 6.59 22.66 -0.98
CA LYS A 123 5.51 21.96 -0.28
C LYS A 123 4.70 21.05 -1.19
N ILE A 124 4.39 21.49 -2.42
CA ILE A 124 3.66 20.68 -3.41
C ILE A 124 4.51 19.49 -3.86
N ILE A 125 5.80 19.69 -4.09
CA ILE A 125 6.71 18.61 -4.49
C ILE A 125 6.84 17.57 -3.37
N ASP A 126 7.03 18.02 -2.12
CA ASP A 126 7.15 17.13 -0.96
C ASP A 126 5.85 16.34 -0.75
N LYS A 127 4.69 17.00 -0.88
CA LYS A 127 3.40 16.35 -0.78
C LYS A 127 3.16 15.35 -1.90
N ALA A 128 3.50 15.69 -3.15
CA ALA A 128 3.42 14.79 -4.28
C ALA A 128 4.22 13.50 -4.06
N ARG A 129 5.42 13.61 -3.48
CA ARG A 129 6.24 12.44 -3.08
C ARG A 129 5.56 11.55 -2.06
N VAL A 130 4.99 12.15 -1.01
CA VAL A 130 4.29 11.39 0.03
C VAL A 130 3.05 10.70 -0.53
N ASP A 131 2.25 11.41 -1.33
CA ASP A 131 1.06 10.86 -1.96
C ASP A 131 1.39 9.69 -2.90
N LEU A 132 2.48 9.81 -3.67
CA LEU A 132 2.98 8.72 -4.51
C LEU A 132 3.41 7.54 -3.64
N ALA A 133 4.17 7.76 -2.56
CA ALA A 133 4.61 6.69 -1.67
C ALA A 133 3.42 5.95 -1.02
N VAL A 134 2.38 6.68 -0.62
CA VAL A 134 1.13 6.10 -0.09
C VAL A 134 0.42 5.24 -1.13
N GLU A 135 0.35 5.71 -2.38
CA GLU A 135 -0.24 4.92 -3.47
C GLU A 135 0.58 3.68 -3.79
N LEU A 136 1.92 3.77 -3.77
CA LEU A 136 2.80 2.60 -3.94
C LEU A 136 2.59 1.58 -2.83
N GLU A 137 2.52 2.01 -1.58
CA GLU A 137 2.26 1.13 -0.43
C GLU A 137 0.93 0.41 -0.58
N ARG A 138 -0.14 1.12 -0.96
CA ARG A 138 -1.45 0.52 -1.24
C ARG A 138 -1.37 -0.56 -2.32
N ARG A 139 -0.58 -0.32 -3.38
CA ARG A 139 -0.39 -1.29 -4.46
C ARG A 139 0.41 -2.51 -4.03
N LEU A 140 1.37 -2.34 -3.12
CA LEU A 140 2.14 -3.46 -2.57
C LEU A 140 1.29 -4.43 -1.74
N PHE A 141 0.21 -3.98 -1.13
CA PHE A 141 -0.76 -4.88 -0.48
C PHE A 141 -1.81 -5.45 -1.45
N GLY A 142 -2.00 -4.86 -2.61
CA GLY A 142 -3.10 -5.18 -3.54
C GLY A 142 -2.96 -6.51 -4.28
N ALA A 143 -4.07 -6.94 -4.88
CA ALA A 143 -4.18 -8.16 -5.70
C ALA A 143 -3.73 -7.97 -7.17
N GLY A 144 -3.15 -6.84 -7.54
CA GLY A 144 -2.77 -6.55 -8.93
C GLY A 144 -3.92 -6.09 -9.83
N THR A 145 -5.15 -6.03 -9.34
CA THR A 145 -6.34 -5.63 -10.10
C THR A 145 -6.58 -4.13 -10.10
N GLY A 146 -5.97 -3.39 -9.17
CA GLY A 146 -6.23 -1.98 -8.97
C GLY A 146 -7.50 -1.65 -8.17
N GLN A 147 -8.23 -2.65 -7.73
CA GLN A 147 -9.41 -2.51 -6.88
C GLN A 147 -9.05 -1.88 -5.54
N ILE A 148 -9.89 -0.95 -5.07
CA ILE A 148 -9.72 -0.24 -3.81
C ILE A 148 -10.89 -0.47 -2.83
N GLY A 149 -11.96 -1.10 -3.27
CA GLY A 149 -13.12 -1.45 -2.46
C GLY A 149 -14.20 -2.15 -3.26
N THR A 150 -15.24 -2.63 -2.57
CA THR A 150 -16.41 -3.29 -3.15
C THR A 150 -17.67 -2.66 -2.56
N VAL A 151 -18.71 -2.50 -3.37
CA VAL A 151 -20.00 -1.94 -2.99
C VAL A 151 -20.82 -2.96 -2.22
N SER A 152 -21.29 -2.59 -1.04
CA SER A 152 -22.31 -3.34 -0.29
C SER A 152 -23.72 -2.81 -0.53
N SER A 153 -23.89 -1.50 -0.57
CA SER A 153 -25.18 -0.87 -0.85
C SER A 153 -24.98 0.58 -1.28
N VAL A 154 -25.97 1.14 -1.97
CA VAL A 154 -25.98 2.53 -2.37
C VAL A 154 -27.29 3.19 -1.94
N SER A 155 -27.20 4.36 -1.34
CA SER A 155 -28.35 5.18 -0.93
C SER A 155 -28.13 6.64 -1.36
N GLY A 156 -28.82 7.05 -2.41
CA GLY A 156 -28.61 8.37 -3.03
C GLY A 156 -27.19 8.51 -3.56
N THR A 157 -26.41 9.41 -3.00
CA THR A 157 -24.99 9.62 -3.35
C THR A 157 -24.01 8.92 -2.39
N VAL A 158 -24.52 8.18 -1.41
CA VAL A 158 -23.72 7.49 -0.41
C VAL A 158 -23.55 6.02 -0.78
N VAL A 159 -22.31 5.61 -0.98
CA VAL A 159 -21.89 4.24 -1.24
C VAL A 159 -21.38 3.63 0.05
N THR A 160 -21.98 2.52 0.50
CA THR A 160 -21.51 1.73 1.63
C THR A 160 -20.60 0.62 1.09
N LEU A 161 -19.42 0.48 1.67
CA LEU A 161 -18.46 -0.54 1.29
C LEU A 161 -18.75 -1.87 1.98
N THR A 162 -18.44 -2.98 1.33
CA THR A 162 -18.57 -4.33 1.90
C THR A 162 -17.65 -4.50 3.11
N ASN A 163 -16.42 -3.98 3.02
CA ASN A 163 -15.50 -3.90 4.14
C ASN A 163 -15.32 -2.43 4.55
N ALA A 164 -15.71 -2.09 5.76
CA ALA A 164 -15.60 -0.71 6.28
C ALA A 164 -14.14 -0.21 6.30
N ALA A 165 -13.17 -1.10 6.50
CA ALA A 165 -11.75 -0.76 6.51
C ALA A 165 -11.27 -0.23 5.13
N ASP A 166 -11.90 -0.65 4.03
CA ASP A 166 -11.56 -0.18 2.68
C ASP A 166 -11.80 1.31 2.49
N ALA A 167 -12.62 1.95 3.34
CA ALA A 167 -12.80 3.41 3.31
C ALA A 167 -11.49 4.21 3.48
N ARG A 168 -10.43 3.58 4.01
CA ARG A 168 -9.08 4.16 4.09
C ARG A 168 -8.42 4.33 2.73
N ASN A 169 -8.87 3.57 1.73
CA ASN A 169 -8.37 3.66 0.37
C ASN A 169 -8.91 4.89 -0.39
N PHE A 170 -9.91 5.56 0.17
CA PHE A 170 -10.58 6.69 -0.47
C PHE A 170 -10.15 8.03 0.14
N GLU A 171 -9.97 9.02 -0.73
CA GLU A 171 -9.64 10.39 -0.38
C GLU A 171 -10.65 11.36 -1.02
N VAL A 172 -10.95 12.45 -0.33
CA VAL A 172 -11.81 13.51 -0.87
C VAL A 172 -11.14 14.13 -2.10
N GLY A 173 -11.90 14.29 -3.19
CA GLY A 173 -11.39 14.78 -4.47
C GLY A 173 -10.86 13.66 -5.40
N MET A 174 -10.77 12.42 -4.93
CA MET A 174 -10.34 11.28 -5.75
C MET A 174 -11.40 10.97 -6.81
N SER A 175 -10.98 10.76 -8.06
CA SER A 175 -11.83 10.22 -9.11
C SER A 175 -11.80 8.69 -9.05
N ILE A 176 -13.00 8.09 -9.05
CA ILE A 176 -13.20 6.65 -8.98
C ILE A 176 -14.11 6.16 -10.11
N THR A 177 -14.06 4.88 -10.39
CA THR A 177 -14.85 4.22 -11.45
C THR A 177 -15.20 2.78 -11.01
N ASP A 178 -16.28 2.25 -11.52
CA ASP A 178 -16.76 0.88 -11.31
C ASP A 178 -16.24 -0.11 -12.35
N THR A 179 -15.87 0.37 -13.51
CA THR A 179 -15.50 -0.47 -14.66
C THR A 179 -14.01 -0.38 -14.96
N VAL A 180 -13.47 -1.50 -15.44
CA VAL A 180 -12.11 -1.57 -15.97
C VAL A 180 -11.94 -0.62 -17.18
N ALA A 181 -13.02 -0.34 -17.92
CA ALA A 181 -13.01 0.59 -19.05
C ALA A 181 -12.95 2.07 -18.63
N GLY A 182 -13.27 2.38 -17.37
CA GLY A 182 -13.23 3.75 -16.85
C GLY A 182 -14.25 4.69 -17.48
N THR A 183 -15.40 4.16 -17.92
CA THR A 183 -16.45 4.93 -18.57
C THR A 183 -17.32 5.72 -17.60
N ASN A 184 -17.53 5.19 -16.40
CA ASN A 184 -18.33 5.81 -15.35
C ASN A 184 -17.40 6.43 -14.31
N ILE A 185 -17.05 7.69 -14.49
CA ILE A 185 -16.13 8.40 -13.58
C ILE A 185 -16.95 9.28 -12.67
N THR A 186 -16.74 9.11 -11.37
CA THR A 186 -17.30 9.98 -10.34
C THR A 186 -16.23 10.47 -9.38
N GLN A 187 -16.51 11.56 -8.68
CA GLN A 187 -15.58 12.13 -7.72
C GLN A 187 -16.07 11.93 -6.28
N VAL A 188 -15.18 11.58 -5.40
CA VAL A 188 -15.44 11.45 -3.96
C VAL A 188 -15.55 12.84 -3.33
N THR A 189 -16.68 13.12 -2.67
CA THR A 189 -16.95 14.40 -1.98
C THR A 189 -16.78 14.30 -0.48
N ALA A 190 -17.05 13.14 0.13
CA ALA A 190 -16.81 12.88 1.54
C ALA A 190 -16.49 11.42 1.80
N VAL A 191 -15.74 11.15 2.87
CA VAL A 191 -15.40 9.80 3.32
C VAL A 191 -15.65 9.69 4.82
N ASN A 192 -16.45 8.71 5.22
CA ASN A 192 -16.63 8.34 6.62
C ASN A 192 -15.94 7.00 6.87
N ARG A 193 -14.73 7.05 7.41
CA ARG A 193 -13.88 5.89 7.62
C ARG A 193 -14.39 4.96 8.74
N SER A 194 -15.10 5.51 9.71
CA SER A 194 -15.67 4.71 10.80
C SER A 194 -16.92 3.94 10.39
N ALA A 195 -17.73 4.52 9.50
CA ALA A 195 -18.93 3.88 8.98
C ALA A 195 -18.69 3.05 7.70
N GLY A 196 -17.50 3.13 7.11
CA GLY A 196 -17.21 2.46 5.84
C GLY A 196 -18.00 3.03 4.66
N THR A 197 -18.30 4.35 4.67
CA THR A 197 -19.10 4.96 3.61
C THR A 197 -18.34 6.04 2.85
N VAL A 198 -18.62 6.11 1.55
CA VAL A 198 -18.03 7.08 0.63
C VAL A 198 -19.15 7.85 -0.07
N THR A 199 -19.14 9.16 0.02
CA THR A 199 -20.10 10.00 -0.70
C THR A 199 -19.48 10.46 -2.02
N VAL A 200 -20.23 10.32 -3.10
CA VAL A 200 -19.78 10.65 -4.47
C VAL A 200 -20.67 11.71 -5.09
N VAL A 201 -20.20 12.37 -6.15
CA VAL A 201 -20.98 13.37 -6.90
C VAL A 201 -22.19 12.70 -7.58
N ALA A 202 -21.98 11.52 -8.17
CA ALA A 202 -23.03 10.73 -8.83
C ALA A 202 -22.69 9.24 -8.66
N THR A 203 -23.72 8.41 -8.54
CA THR A 203 -23.56 6.95 -8.39
C THR A 203 -23.71 6.20 -9.71
N THR A 204 -23.83 6.91 -10.84
CA THR A 204 -23.94 6.28 -12.16
C THR A 204 -22.81 5.28 -12.38
N GLY A 205 -23.18 4.00 -12.51
CA GLY A 205 -22.25 2.89 -12.70
C GLY A 205 -21.60 2.34 -11.43
N ILE A 206 -21.78 2.98 -10.27
CA ILE A 206 -21.35 2.44 -8.96
C ILE A 206 -22.61 2.19 -8.13
N ASP A 207 -23.57 1.52 -8.69
CA ASP A 207 -24.91 1.37 -8.13
C ASP A 207 -25.30 -0.09 -7.89
N THR A 208 -24.48 -1.04 -8.34
CA THR A 208 -24.78 -2.48 -8.24
C THR A 208 -24.06 -3.10 -7.03
N LEU A 209 -24.78 -3.96 -6.32
CA LEU A 209 -24.24 -4.75 -5.23
C LEU A 209 -23.04 -5.60 -5.70
N ASN A 210 -21.97 -5.57 -4.95
CA ASN A 210 -20.69 -6.24 -5.23
C ASN A 210 -19.87 -5.64 -6.39
N ASP A 211 -20.23 -4.45 -6.89
CA ASP A 211 -19.37 -3.77 -7.85
C ASP A 211 -18.00 -3.47 -7.26
N SER A 212 -16.99 -3.75 -8.05
CA SER A 212 -15.61 -3.42 -7.69
C SER A 212 -15.33 -1.95 -8.01
N ILE A 213 -14.80 -1.23 -7.04
CA ILE A 213 -14.45 0.18 -7.19
C ILE A 213 -12.95 0.30 -7.46
N TYR A 214 -12.60 1.08 -8.47
CA TYR A 214 -11.23 1.36 -8.87
C TYR A 214 -10.94 2.85 -8.79
N ARG A 215 -9.69 3.21 -8.52
CA ARG A 215 -9.23 4.56 -8.75
C ARG A 215 -9.16 4.82 -10.26
N TYR A 216 -9.69 5.95 -10.73
CA TYR A 216 -9.62 6.32 -12.15
C TYR A 216 -8.16 6.36 -12.65
N GLY A 217 -7.91 5.81 -13.83
CA GLY A 217 -6.58 5.65 -14.40
C GLY A 217 -5.86 4.35 -14.00
N PHE A 218 -6.44 3.57 -13.07
CA PHE A 218 -5.90 2.25 -12.67
C PHE A 218 -6.86 1.08 -13.00
N ALA A 219 -8.06 1.37 -13.46
CA ALA A 219 -9.09 0.38 -13.76
C ALA A 219 -8.74 -0.56 -14.94
N THR A 220 -7.89 -0.12 -15.85
CA THR A 220 -7.47 -0.93 -17.02
C THR A 220 -6.41 -1.99 -16.68
N LEU A 221 -6.02 -2.13 -15.43
CA LEU A 221 -4.87 -2.91 -15.01
C LEU A 221 -5.24 -4.28 -14.42
N SER A 222 -6.36 -4.88 -14.81
CA SER A 222 -6.83 -6.16 -14.25
C SER A 222 -5.79 -7.30 -14.30
N THR A 223 -4.78 -7.19 -15.17
CA THR A 223 -3.66 -8.14 -15.26
C THR A 223 -2.29 -7.47 -15.29
N ALA A 224 -2.23 -6.15 -15.41
CA ALA A 224 -1.01 -5.37 -15.60
C ALA A 224 -0.62 -4.53 -14.37
N GLY A 225 -1.33 -4.65 -13.27
CA GLY A 225 -1.03 -3.96 -12.02
C GLY A 225 0.17 -4.56 -11.27
N VAL A 226 0.67 -3.81 -10.28
CA VAL A 226 1.70 -4.29 -9.35
C VAL A 226 1.21 -5.55 -8.66
N GLN A 227 2.00 -6.61 -8.69
CA GLN A 227 1.65 -7.89 -8.08
C GLN A 227 2.01 -7.86 -6.59
N GLY A 228 1.14 -7.23 -5.79
CA GLY A 228 1.34 -7.06 -4.36
C GLY A 228 1.14 -8.34 -3.54
N LEU A 229 1.20 -8.20 -2.21
CA LEU A 229 1.15 -9.34 -1.28
C LEU A 229 -0.11 -10.19 -1.44
N GLN A 230 -1.28 -9.57 -1.65
CA GLN A 230 -2.53 -10.32 -1.84
C GLN A 230 -2.53 -11.16 -3.13
N LYS A 231 -1.82 -10.73 -4.18
CA LYS A 231 -1.64 -11.51 -5.41
C LYS A 231 -0.60 -12.62 -5.23
N GLN A 232 0.49 -12.32 -4.52
CA GLN A 232 1.57 -13.27 -4.23
C GLN A 232 1.11 -14.40 -3.28
N PHE A 233 0.29 -14.04 -2.27
CA PHE A 233 -0.20 -14.93 -1.23
C PHE A 233 -1.74 -14.96 -1.22
N PRO A 234 -2.37 -15.64 -2.19
CA PRO A 234 -3.83 -15.70 -2.25
C PRO A 234 -4.40 -16.50 -1.08
N THR A 235 -5.47 -15.98 -0.49
CA THR A 235 -6.26 -16.69 0.54
C THR A 235 -7.23 -17.69 -0.06
N THR A 236 -7.68 -17.47 -1.31
CA THR A 236 -8.53 -18.39 -2.07
C THR A 236 -7.68 -19.18 -3.06
N ARG A 237 -7.66 -20.51 -2.93
CA ARG A 237 -6.79 -21.43 -3.70
C ARG A 237 -7.57 -22.45 -4.51
N THR A 238 -8.70 -22.02 -5.09
CA THR A 238 -9.62 -22.91 -5.85
C THR A 238 -9.40 -22.89 -7.36
N SER A 239 -8.70 -21.88 -7.87
CA SER A 239 -8.46 -21.70 -9.31
C SER A 239 -7.04 -21.23 -9.55
N ALA A 240 -6.53 -21.42 -10.77
CA ALA A 240 -5.21 -20.99 -11.19
C ALA A 240 -4.93 -19.54 -10.83
N ASN A 241 -3.79 -19.28 -10.22
CA ASN A 241 -3.30 -17.94 -9.89
C ASN A 241 -1.92 -17.75 -10.52
N THR A 242 -1.85 -16.94 -11.57
CA THR A 242 -0.60 -16.66 -12.25
C THR A 242 0.07 -15.43 -11.67
N VAL A 243 1.30 -15.58 -11.18
CA VAL A 243 2.17 -14.54 -10.66
C VAL A 243 3.47 -14.56 -11.47
N HIS A 244 3.87 -13.42 -12.03
CA HIS A 244 5.09 -13.27 -12.81
C HIS A 244 5.35 -14.43 -13.81
N THR A 245 4.30 -14.83 -14.53
CA THR A 245 4.28 -15.91 -15.52
C THR A 245 4.25 -17.34 -14.97
N ILE A 246 4.30 -17.55 -13.67
CA ILE A 246 4.21 -18.86 -13.04
C ILE A 246 2.79 -19.07 -12.48
N ASP A 247 2.20 -20.22 -12.78
CA ASP A 247 0.95 -20.66 -12.17
C ASP A 247 1.25 -21.32 -10.82
N GLN A 248 0.81 -20.66 -9.75
CA GLN A 248 1.01 -21.12 -8.37
C GLN A 248 0.18 -22.36 -8.02
N SER A 249 -0.84 -22.71 -8.82
CA SER A 249 -1.70 -23.86 -8.56
C SER A 249 -0.96 -25.21 -8.71
N THR A 250 0.19 -25.21 -9.33
CA THR A 250 1.05 -26.39 -9.47
C THR A 250 1.55 -26.91 -8.12
N ASP A 251 1.92 -25.99 -7.21
CA ASP A 251 2.30 -26.29 -5.83
C ASP A 251 2.08 -25.02 -4.97
N TRP A 252 0.91 -24.93 -4.36
CA TRP A 252 0.52 -23.76 -3.59
C TRP A 252 1.49 -23.42 -2.47
N ASN A 253 1.94 -24.42 -1.71
CA ASN A 253 2.79 -24.16 -0.56
C ASN A 253 4.17 -23.65 -0.95
N ARG A 254 4.73 -24.17 -2.04
CA ARG A 254 6.07 -23.77 -2.51
C ARG A 254 6.06 -22.50 -3.35
N LEU A 255 4.97 -22.25 -4.09
CA LEU A 255 4.89 -21.12 -5.02
C LEU A 255 4.08 -19.93 -4.51
N ALA A 256 3.22 -20.13 -3.49
CA ALA A 256 2.39 -19.09 -2.89
C ALA A 256 2.50 -19.01 -1.35
N GLY A 257 3.44 -19.77 -0.75
CA GLY A 257 3.56 -19.84 0.71
C GLY A 257 2.43 -20.64 1.36
N THR A 258 2.45 -20.74 2.67
CA THR A 258 1.44 -21.49 3.44
C THR A 258 0.21 -20.60 3.69
N HIS A 259 -0.98 -21.16 3.46
CA HIS A 259 -2.24 -20.50 3.86
C HIS A 259 -2.84 -21.24 5.06
N VAL A 260 -3.16 -20.47 6.09
CA VAL A 260 -3.85 -20.95 7.29
C VAL A 260 -5.19 -20.25 7.39
N ASP A 261 -6.27 -21.04 7.31
CA ASP A 261 -7.62 -20.56 7.62
C ASP A 261 -7.88 -20.78 9.11
N ALA A 262 -7.78 -19.70 9.86
CA ALA A 262 -7.96 -19.68 11.30
C ALA A 262 -9.30 -19.03 11.69
N THR A 263 -10.30 -19.09 10.80
CA THR A 263 -11.63 -18.51 11.05
C THR A 263 -12.23 -19.07 12.35
N GLY A 264 -12.48 -18.18 13.31
CA GLY A 264 -13.02 -18.53 14.62
C GLY A 264 -11.98 -18.92 15.69
N ALA A 265 -10.70 -18.98 15.35
CA ALA A 265 -9.60 -19.10 16.32
C ALA A 265 -9.28 -17.74 16.96
N SER A 266 -8.61 -17.75 18.12
CA SER A 266 -8.11 -16.52 18.70
C SER A 266 -6.96 -15.97 17.84
N PRO A 267 -6.77 -14.63 17.78
CA PRO A 267 -5.71 -14.03 16.98
C PRO A 267 -4.30 -14.55 17.33
N TYR A 268 -4.07 -14.86 18.60
CA TYR A 268 -2.80 -15.42 19.04
C TYR A 268 -2.60 -16.87 18.55
N GLU A 269 -3.62 -17.71 18.66
CA GLU A 269 -3.57 -19.10 18.14
C GLU A 269 -3.34 -19.10 16.62
N ALA A 270 -4.08 -18.26 15.89
CA ALA A 270 -3.95 -18.11 14.46
C ALA A 270 -2.52 -17.74 14.04
N VAL A 271 -1.92 -16.75 14.70
CA VAL A 271 -0.54 -16.34 14.45
C VAL A 271 0.46 -17.45 14.77
N THR A 272 0.29 -18.11 15.90
CA THR A 272 1.19 -19.20 16.31
C THR A 272 1.13 -20.36 15.33
N GLU A 273 -0.08 -20.77 14.93
CA GLU A 273 -0.28 -21.81 13.93
C GLU A 273 0.34 -21.43 12.58
N GLY A 274 0.08 -20.21 12.09
CA GLY A 274 0.62 -19.76 10.81
C GLY A 274 2.14 -19.72 10.77
N VAL A 275 2.78 -19.26 11.83
CA VAL A 275 4.25 -19.26 11.93
C VAL A 275 4.81 -20.69 12.01
N MET A 276 4.15 -21.56 12.78
CA MET A 276 4.59 -22.96 12.91
C MET A 276 4.44 -23.74 11.59
N GLN A 277 3.35 -23.52 10.85
CA GLN A 277 3.17 -24.11 9.53
C GLN A 277 4.20 -23.59 8.51
N ALA A 278 4.51 -22.28 8.51
CA ALA A 278 5.58 -21.74 7.68
C ALA A 278 6.94 -22.37 8.02
N LYS A 279 7.23 -22.59 9.30
CA LYS A 279 8.46 -23.27 9.74
C LYS A 279 8.51 -24.75 9.30
N ALA A 280 7.37 -25.43 9.30
CA ALA A 280 7.28 -26.83 8.81
C ALA A 280 7.66 -26.95 7.32
N GLU A 281 7.39 -25.91 6.52
CA GLU A 281 7.80 -25.81 5.12
C GLU A 281 9.23 -25.26 4.93
N GLY A 282 9.99 -25.09 6.03
CA GLY A 282 11.36 -24.60 6.01
C GLY A 282 11.48 -23.07 6.00
N GLY A 283 10.41 -22.35 6.33
CA GLY A 283 10.40 -20.91 6.48
C GLY A 283 10.87 -20.46 7.86
N ASP A 284 11.23 -19.17 7.94
CA ASP A 284 11.53 -18.50 9.21
C ASP A 284 10.98 -17.07 9.15
N PRO A 285 9.67 -16.89 9.36
CA PRO A 285 9.04 -15.57 9.34
C PRO A 285 9.66 -14.66 10.40
N THR A 286 10.07 -13.47 9.99
CA THR A 286 10.69 -12.47 10.87
C THR A 286 9.73 -11.36 11.27
N HIS A 287 8.70 -11.13 10.45
CA HIS A 287 7.72 -10.06 10.64
C HIS A 287 6.30 -10.56 10.38
N LEU A 288 5.38 -10.10 11.21
CA LEU A 288 3.94 -10.22 11.02
C LEU A 288 3.41 -8.84 10.62
N ILE A 289 2.70 -8.77 9.51
CA ILE A 289 2.05 -7.54 9.05
C ILE A 289 0.55 -7.77 9.01
N MET A 290 -0.20 -6.90 9.68
CA MET A 290 -1.65 -7.01 9.82
C MET A 290 -2.31 -5.63 9.82
N SER A 291 -3.64 -5.59 9.76
CA SER A 291 -4.39 -4.35 9.93
C SER A 291 -4.28 -3.82 11.37
N PHE A 292 -4.58 -2.54 11.59
CA PHE A 292 -4.61 -1.99 12.95
C PHE A 292 -5.76 -2.57 13.80
N GLU A 293 -6.84 -3.00 13.17
CA GLU A 293 -7.95 -3.68 13.85
C GLU A 293 -7.50 -5.05 14.36
N ASP A 294 -6.86 -5.85 13.49
CA ASP A 294 -6.37 -7.18 13.85
C ASP A 294 -5.26 -7.08 14.89
N LEU A 295 -4.41 -6.04 14.78
CA LEU A 295 -3.39 -5.74 15.79
C LEU A 295 -4.03 -5.43 17.16
N SER A 296 -5.10 -4.64 17.18
CA SER A 296 -5.84 -4.34 18.40
C SER A 296 -6.49 -5.60 18.98
N ALA A 297 -7.05 -6.46 18.14
CA ALA A 297 -7.63 -7.74 18.56
C ALA A 297 -6.56 -8.68 19.17
N LEU A 298 -5.39 -8.77 18.52
CA LEU A 298 -4.26 -9.53 19.01
C LEU A 298 -3.74 -9.03 20.38
N MET A 299 -3.69 -7.69 20.56
CA MET A 299 -3.28 -7.09 21.83
C MET A 299 -4.29 -7.34 22.96
N ASN A 300 -5.57 -7.43 22.63
CA ASN A 300 -6.63 -7.70 23.60
C ASN A 300 -6.77 -9.20 23.93
N ASP A 301 -6.15 -10.06 23.14
CA ASP A 301 -6.14 -11.50 23.41
C ASP A 301 -5.35 -11.77 24.69
N GLY A 302 -6.02 -12.35 25.69
CA GLY A 302 -5.43 -12.59 27.01
C GLY A 302 -4.24 -13.53 27.01
N GLN A 303 -4.09 -14.37 26.01
CA GLN A 303 -2.92 -15.24 25.83
C GLN A 303 -1.74 -14.44 25.26
N GLY A 304 -1.99 -13.54 24.29
CA GLY A 304 -1.00 -12.65 23.73
C GLY A 304 -0.37 -11.73 24.79
N GLN A 305 -1.15 -11.25 25.74
CA GLN A 305 -0.66 -10.38 26.81
C GLN A 305 0.40 -11.03 27.74
N LYS A 306 0.37 -12.35 27.86
CA LYS A 306 1.33 -13.09 28.73
C LYS A 306 2.71 -13.28 28.09
N MET A 307 2.85 -13.05 26.81
CA MET A 307 4.07 -13.36 26.04
C MET A 307 4.86 -12.12 25.60
N TYR A 308 4.50 -10.94 26.08
CA TYR A 308 5.32 -9.76 25.84
C TYR A 308 6.63 -9.87 26.62
N SER A 309 7.73 -10.08 25.92
CA SER A 309 9.05 -10.01 26.51
C SER A 309 9.34 -8.58 26.92
N VAL A 310 9.37 -8.35 28.24
CA VAL A 310 9.76 -7.07 28.83
C VAL A 310 11.29 -7.04 28.85
N GLY A 311 11.89 -6.68 27.73
CA GLY A 311 13.33 -6.50 27.63
C GLY A 311 13.83 -5.10 28.01
N ASP A 312 12.95 -4.12 28.19
CA ASP A 312 13.29 -2.74 28.57
C ASP A 312 12.24 -2.13 29.50
N PRO A 313 12.63 -1.19 30.38
CA PRO A 313 11.73 -0.61 31.37
C PRO A 313 10.55 0.07 30.71
N LEU A 314 9.35 -0.25 31.22
CA LEU A 314 8.03 0.24 30.83
C LEU A 314 8.03 1.62 30.16
N GLN A 315 8.12 1.67 28.85
CA GLN A 315 7.58 2.78 28.08
C GLN A 315 6.13 2.43 27.74
N ILE A 316 5.21 3.13 28.36
CA ILE A 316 3.80 3.10 28.00
C ILE A 316 3.67 3.68 26.57
N GLY A 317 3.56 2.78 25.59
CA GLY A 317 3.53 3.09 24.17
C GLY A 317 4.28 2.02 23.41
N ALA A 318 3.60 0.94 23.01
CA ALA A 318 4.22 -0.17 22.29
C ALA A 318 4.88 0.30 20.99
N LYS A 319 6.20 0.36 20.98
CA LYS A 319 6.96 0.81 19.80
C LYS A 319 7.09 -0.30 18.76
N ILE A 320 7.26 -1.53 19.19
CA ILE A 320 7.27 -2.76 18.39
C ILE A 320 6.83 -3.88 19.33
N ILE A 321 5.84 -4.66 18.89
CA ILE A 321 5.44 -5.85 19.60
C ILE A 321 6.22 -7.01 19.00
N GLU A 322 6.90 -7.77 19.84
CA GLU A 322 7.56 -9.01 19.46
C GLU A 322 6.80 -10.17 20.11
N ILE A 323 6.45 -11.16 19.32
CA ILE A 323 5.80 -12.38 19.81
C ILE A 323 6.84 -13.49 19.82
N ALA A 324 7.00 -14.15 20.98
CA ALA A 324 7.80 -15.34 21.08
C ALA A 324 7.04 -16.53 20.50
N VAL A 325 7.64 -17.21 19.55
CA VAL A 325 7.09 -18.43 18.97
C VAL A 325 7.67 -19.64 19.71
N PRO A 326 6.94 -20.76 19.85
CA PRO A 326 7.39 -21.94 20.61
C PRO A 326 8.76 -22.48 20.25
N ASP A 327 9.24 -22.24 19.03
CA ASP A 327 10.59 -22.63 18.57
C ASP A 327 11.70 -21.60 18.95
N GLY A 328 11.45 -20.74 19.94
CA GLY A 328 12.44 -19.80 20.49
C GLY A 328 12.75 -18.57 19.63
N GLY A 329 12.04 -18.37 18.53
CA GLY A 329 12.16 -17.18 17.70
C GLY A 329 11.31 -16.02 18.20
N LEU A 330 11.77 -14.77 17.98
CA LEU A 330 10.99 -13.55 18.17
C LEU A 330 10.55 -13.03 16.81
N VAL A 331 9.23 -12.86 16.62
CA VAL A 331 8.66 -12.31 15.41
C VAL A 331 8.11 -10.92 15.69
N LYS A 332 8.53 -9.94 14.90
CA LYS A 332 8.10 -8.54 15.03
C LYS A 332 6.71 -8.35 14.47
N VAL A 333 5.84 -7.66 15.20
CA VAL A 333 4.47 -7.37 14.74
C VAL A 333 4.35 -5.92 14.29
N LEU A 334 3.86 -5.72 13.08
CA LEU A 334 3.69 -4.41 12.46
C LEU A 334 2.24 -4.21 12.03
N GLY A 335 1.68 -3.04 12.37
CA GLY A 335 0.38 -2.60 11.85
C GLY A 335 0.53 -1.78 10.57
N SER A 336 -0.32 -2.04 9.58
CA SER A 336 -0.43 -1.24 8.37
C SER A 336 -1.88 -0.78 8.14
N ALA A 337 -2.04 0.47 7.69
CA ALA A 337 -3.36 1.01 7.34
C ALA A 337 -3.92 0.40 6.04
N PHE A 338 -3.07 -0.17 5.19
CA PHE A 338 -3.41 -0.68 3.87
C PHE A 338 -3.44 -2.22 3.81
N CYS A 339 -3.09 -2.89 4.90
CA CYS A 339 -3.26 -4.33 5.00
C CYS A 339 -4.75 -4.68 4.99
N PRO A 340 -5.19 -5.65 4.19
CA PRO A 340 -6.57 -6.13 4.21
C PRO A 340 -6.97 -6.58 5.63
N ALA A 341 -8.21 -6.27 6.03
CA ALA A 341 -8.74 -6.73 7.31
C ALA A 341 -8.85 -8.27 7.34
N SER A 342 -8.77 -8.83 8.54
CA SER A 342 -8.80 -10.28 8.77
C SER A 342 -7.74 -11.06 7.99
N THR A 343 -6.62 -10.40 7.64
CA THR A 343 -5.52 -11.03 6.93
C THR A 343 -4.18 -10.66 7.59
N ILE A 344 -3.42 -11.67 7.96
CA ILE A 344 -2.09 -11.51 8.55
C ILE A 344 -1.05 -12.12 7.61
N TYR A 345 -0.04 -11.36 7.28
CA TYR A 345 1.10 -11.84 6.49
C TYR A 345 2.28 -12.11 7.40
N ALA A 346 2.69 -13.39 7.51
CA ALA A 346 3.91 -13.79 8.17
C ALA A 346 5.04 -13.85 7.14
N LEU A 347 5.94 -12.86 7.18
CA LEU A 347 6.92 -12.62 6.13
C LEU A 347 8.35 -12.83 6.62
N ASN A 348 9.16 -13.47 5.80
CA ASN A 348 10.61 -13.47 5.93
C ASN A 348 11.18 -12.26 5.17
N GLN A 349 11.58 -11.22 5.89
CA GLN A 349 12.01 -9.96 5.31
C GLN A 349 13.12 -10.08 4.24
N PRO A 350 14.19 -10.87 4.40
CA PRO A 350 15.25 -10.99 3.41
C PRO A 350 14.82 -11.51 2.03
N ASP A 351 13.71 -12.25 1.96
CA ASP A 351 13.24 -12.87 0.73
C ASP A 351 12.29 -11.97 -0.08
N LEU A 352 11.88 -10.83 0.49
CA LEU A 352 11.09 -9.84 -0.23
C LEU A 352 12.01 -8.83 -0.93
N GLU A 353 11.77 -8.62 -2.21
CA GLU A 353 12.55 -7.73 -3.04
C GLU A 353 11.65 -6.83 -3.88
N LEU A 354 11.89 -5.52 -3.79
CA LEU A 354 11.24 -4.52 -4.61
C LEU A 354 12.15 -4.19 -5.79
N VAL A 355 11.79 -4.72 -6.93
CA VAL A 355 12.52 -4.48 -8.19
C VAL A 355 12.04 -3.17 -8.79
N HIS A 356 12.95 -2.24 -9.09
CA HIS A 356 12.61 -0.96 -9.68
C HIS A 356 13.50 -0.61 -10.87
N TRP A 357 12.92 0.09 -11.85
CA TRP A 357 13.62 0.59 -13.02
C TRP A 357 13.88 2.07 -12.86
N GLY A 358 15.13 2.47 -13.04
CA GLY A 358 15.61 3.83 -12.83
C GLY A 358 16.58 3.93 -11.65
N SER A 359 17.12 5.12 -11.43
CA SER A 359 18.10 5.38 -10.36
C SER A 359 17.50 5.26 -8.97
N GLU A 360 16.24 5.63 -8.83
CA GLU A 360 15.47 5.58 -7.58
C GLU A 360 14.10 4.95 -7.82
N LEU A 361 13.43 4.53 -6.75
CA LEU A 361 12.07 4.00 -6.81
C LEU A 361 11.06 5.04 -7.35
N MET A 362 11.23 6.30 -6.95
CA MET A 362 10.41 7.43 -7.38
C MET A 362 11.28 8.45 -8.09
N ASN A 363 11.14 8.52 -9.41
CA ASN A 363 11.93 9.40 -10.25
C ASN A 363 11.11 10.62 -10.68
N ILE A 364 11.73 11.79 -10.73
CA ILE A 364 11.16 12.96 -11.39
C ILE A 364 11.38 12.78 -12.89
N GLN A 365 10.29 12.83 -13.66
CA GLN A 365 10.34 12.56 -15.09
C GLN A 365 10.45 13.87 -15.88
N ASN A 366 11.63 14.47 -15.90
CA ASN A 366 11.95 15.57 -16.79
C ASN A 366 13.26 15.26 -17.52
N ASN A 367 13.27 15.46 -18.85
CA ASN A 367 14.43 15.14 -19.68
C ASN A 367 15.54 16.20 -19.60
N ASP A 368 15.22 17.39 -19.09
CA ASP A 368 16.12 18.54 -18.98
C ASP A 368 16.76 18.70 -17.60
N GLY A 369 16.46 17.78 -16.68
CA GLY A 369 16.92 17.83 -15.28
C GLY A 369 16.19 18.85 -14.41
N SER A 370 15.20 19.59 -14.97
CA SER A 370 14.37 20.49 -14.18
C SER A 370 13.28 19.71 -13.40
N ILE A 371 12.89 20.21 -12.23
CA ILE A 371 11.81 19.63 -11.42
C ILE A 371 10.45 20.08 -11.96
N LEU A 372 10.38 21.29 -12.48
CA LEU A 372 9.17 21.94 -12.97
C LEU A 372 9.21 22.00 -14.50
N HIS A 373 8.12 21.68 -15.13
CA HIS A 373 7.92 21.78 -16.57
C HIS A 373 6.71 22.66 -16.86
N TYR A 374 6.90 23.71 -17.66
CA TYR A 374 5.80 24.58 -18.10
C TYR A 374 4.90 23.85 -19.08
N SER A 375 3.58 24.02 -18.93
CA SER A 375 2.58 23.45 -19.83
C SER A 375 2.35 24.38 -21.02
N ASP A 376 2.47 23.86 -22.23
CA ASP A 376 2.24 24.64 -23.44
C ASP A 376 0.73 24.93 -23.69
N THR A 377 -0.15 24.23 -23.00
CA THR A 377 -1.61 24.32 -23.18
C THR A 377 -2.31 25.14 -22.10
N ASP A 378 -1.73 25.18 -20.90
CA ASP A 378 -2.30 25.82 -19.72
C ASP A 378 -1.22 26.66 -19.03
N ASP A 379 -1.60 27.78 -18.41
CA ASP A 379 -0.66 28.61 -17.65
C ASP A 379 -0.32 27.99 -16.28
N VAL A 380 0.30 26.79 -16.32
CA VAL A 380 0.65 26.02 -15.14
C VAL A 380 2.02 25.36 -15.30
N TRP A 381 2.70 25.21 -14.18
CA TRP A 381 3.89 24.41 -14.05
C TRP A 381 3.55 23.01 -13.54
N ASN A 382 4.05 21.99 -14.20
CA ASN A 382 3.81 20.59 -13.89
C ASN A 382 4.98 19.99 -13.12
N VAL A 383 4.69 19.27 -12.04
CA VAL A 383 5.61 18.30 -11.44
C VAL A 383 5.15 16.91 -11.83
N ARG A 384 6.00 16.15 -12.49
CA ARG A 384 5.69 14.77 -12.88
C ARG A 384 6.64 13.82 -12.20
N GLN A 385 6.08 12.88 -11.46
CA GLN A 385 6.81 11.79 -10.81
C GLN A 385 6.41 10.46 -11.42
N LEU A 386 7.37 9.57 -11.55
CA LEU A 386 7.19 8.24 -12.09
C LEU A 386 7.82 7.22 -11.15
N ALA A 387 7.07 6.19 -10.82
CA ALA A 387 7.58 4.96 -10.23
C ALA A 387 7.40 3.81 -11.22
N MET A 388 8.48 3.08 -11.49
CA MET A 388 8.45 1.85 -12.28
C MET A 388 9.00 0.74 -11.40
N PHE A 389 8.14 -0.18 -10.98
CA PHE A 389 8.52 -1.20 -10.01
C PHE A 389 7.58 -2.41 -10.07
N ASP A 390 7.99 -3.50 -9.43
CA ASP A 390 7.11 -4.60 -9.04
C ASP A 390 7.69 -5.31 -7.81
N LEU A 391 6.86 -6.09 -7.11
CA LEU A 391 7.24 -6.87 -5.94
C LEU A 391 7.56 -8.31 -6.37
N ILE A 392 8.66 -8.85 -5.88
CA ILE A 392 9.01 -10.27 -6.04
C ILE A 392 9.25 -10.90 -4.67
N VAL A 393 8.80 -12.13 -4.54
CA VAL A 393 9.08 -12.99 -3.39
C VAL A 393 9.98 -14.12 -3.89
N ASN A 394 11.24 -14.11 -3.46
CA ASN A 394 12.25 -15.06 -3.98
C ASN A 394 12.00 -16.49 -3.54
N THR A 395 11.51 -16.70 -2.32
CA THR A 395 11.21 -18.02 -1.74
C THR A 395 9.83 -18.01 -1.08
N PRO A 396 8.74 -18.15 -1.86
CA PRO A 396 7.38 -18.06 -1.30
C PRO A 396 7.10 -19.06 -0.17
N ALA A 397 7.66 -20.26 -0.24
CA ALA A 397 7.48 -21.31 0.78
C ALA A 397 7.85 -20.89 2.21
N LYS A 398 8.72 -19.87 2.37
CA LYS A 398 9.14 -19.38 3.69
C LYS A 398 8.14 -18.41 4.34
N HIS A 399 7.03 -18.15 3.70
CA HIS A 399 6.03 -17.19 4.12
C HIS A 399 4.70 -17.88 4.41
N ALA A 400 3.88 -17.24 5.23
CA ALA A 400 2.49 -17.67 5.41
C ALA A 400 1.53 -16.48 5.31
N VAL A 401 0.31 -16.79 4.86
CA VAL A 401 -0.85 -15.91 4.97
C VAL A 401 -1.88 -16.57 5.86
N ILE A 402 -2.41 -15.82 6.82
CA ILE A 402 -3.34 -16.29 7.83
C ILE A 402 -4.63 -15.50 7.65
N THR A 403 -5.77 -16.17 7.58
CA THR A 403 -7.11 -15.57 7.55
C THR A 403 -7.77 -15.76 8.91
N LEU A 404 -8.27 -14.67 9.52
CA LEU A 404 -8.94 -14.66 10.82
C LEU A 404 -10.46 -14.84 10.66
#